data_8603ada48f50631308dba237783de450
#
_entry.id   8603ada48f50631308dba237783de450
#
_cell.length_a   1.000
_cell.length_b   1.000
_cell.length_c   1.000
_cell.angle_alpha   90.00
_cell.angle_beta   90.00
_cell.angle_gamma   90.00
#
_symmetry.space_group_name_H-M   'P 1'
#
loop_
_entity.id
_entity.type
_entity.pdbx_description
1 polymer ?
#
loop_
_entity_poly.entity_id
_entity_poly.type
_entity_poly.pdbx_seq_one_letter_code
_entity_poly.pdbx_strand_id
1 'polypeptide(L)'
;KNPTADDPAVVNGAENLPGLKARLTTCSAWTNDGDFSLGDGWINFQGTPVLNLAEAHLTGPHNAENMMAALAVGRARGLSFAEMVPPLCAYRAQLHRLEFIRTIGGVDYINDSKATNLDALEKALLSATKPIVLIAGGKDKGFAFHSLTTLVRQKVRHHLLIGDIAERHAQDWIEAAACG
;
A
#
# COMPACT_ATOMS: atom_id res chain seq x y z
N LYS A 1 -16.05 12.54 20.06
CA LYS A 1 -17.45 12.10 19.90
C LYS A 1 -17.40 10.66 19.42
N ASN A 2 -18.04 9.72 20.10
CA ASN A 2 -18.12 8.34 19.61
C ASN A 2 -19.06 8.28 18.40
N PRO A 3 -18.72 7.51 17.36
CA PRO A 3 -19.57 7.34 16.18
C PRO A 3 -20.91 6.67 16.57
N THR A 4 -21.98 7.08 15.91
CA THR A 4 -23.33 6.55 16.04
C THR A 4 -23.67 5.65 14.85
N ALA A 5 -24.82 4.96 14.90
CA ALA A 5 -25.28 4.10 13.80
C ALA A 5 -25.54 4.88 12.47
N ASP A 6 -25.72 6.19 12.53
CA ASP A 6 -25.94 7.04 11.35
C ASP A 6 -24.63 7.56 10.73
N ASP A 7 -23.51 7.46 11.47
CA ASP A 7 -22.21 7.88 10.97
C ASP A 7 -21.66 6.83 9.99
N PRO A 8 -21.18 7.21 8.79
CA PRO A 8 -20.52 6.27 7.91
C PRO A 8 -19.09 5.98 8.39
N ALA A 9 -18.67 4.71 8.31
CA ALA A 9 -17.28 4.32 8.51
C ALA A 9 -16.81 3.45 7.34
N VAL A 10 -15.63 3.76 6.82
CA VAL A 10 -14.97 2.97 5.78
C VAL A 10 -13.82 2.21 6.44
N VAL A 11 -13.81 0.90 6.27
CA VAL A 11 -12.83 0.02 6.91
C VAL A 11 -12.21 -0.94 5.89
N ASN A 12 -10.96 -1.33 6.13
CA ASN A 12 -10.36 -2.45 5.41
C ASN A 12 -11.08 -3.75 5.84
N GLY A 13 -11.49 -4.58 4.88
CA GLY A 13 -12.24 -5.80 5.14
C GLY A 13 -11.51 -6.83 6.00
N ALA A 14 -10.17 -6.73 6.11
CA ALA A 14 -9.38 -7.57 7.00
C ALA A 14 -9.43 -7.13 8.49
N GLU A 15 -9.96 -5.94 8.79
CA GLU A 15 -10.00 -5.41 10.14
C GLU A 15 -11.30 -5.81 10.85
N ASN A 16 -11.15 -6.40 12.04
CA ASN A 16 -12.26 -6.64 12.96
C ASN A 16 -12.33 -5.50 13.97
N LEU A 17 -13.40 -4.70 13.92
CA LEU A 17 -13.61 -3.55 14.79
C LEU A 17 -14.83 -3.80 15.73
N PRO A 18 -14.66 -4.63 16.79
CA PRO A 18 -15.74 -4.97 17.68
C PRO A 18 -16.24 -3.71 18.43
N GLY A 19 -17.56 -3.53 18.46
CA GLY A 19 -18.19 -2.42 19.17
C GLY A 19 -18.32 -1.12 18.38
N LEU A 20 -17.88 -1.05 17.15
CA LEU A 20 -18.12 0.09 16.27
C LEU A 20 -19.61 0.12 15.88
N LYS A 21 -20.31 1.22 16.23
CA LYS A 21 -21.76 1.38 15.96
C LYS A 21 -22.07 2.06 14.63
N ALA A 22 -21.03 2.44 13.86
CA ALA A 22 -21.18 3.13 12.59
C ALA A 22 -21.72 2.18 11.47
N ARG A 23 -22.35 2.77 10.46
CA ARG A 23 -22.68 2.04 9.23
C ARG A 23 -21.40 1.78 8.45
N LEU A 24 -20.98 0.51 8.42
CA LEU A 24 -19.73 0.10 7.79
C LEU A 24 -19.87 0.03 6.28
N THR A 25 -18.82 0.47 5.58
CA THR A 25 -18.53 0.13 4.19
C THR A 25 -17.15 -0.51 4.16
N THR A 26 -17.08 -1.74 3.70
CA THR A 26 -15.87 -2.56 3.70
C THR A 26 -15.18 -2.51 2.34
N CYS A 27 -13.86 -2.47 2.34
CA CYS A 27 -13.01 -2.42 1.14
C CYS A 27 -11.93 -3.50 1.24
N SER A 28 -11.78 -4.35 0.21
CA SER A 28 -10.66 -5.28 0.12
C SER A 28 -10.22 -5.50 -1.32
N ALA A 29 -8.89 -5.41 -1.55
CA ALA A 29 -8.29 -5.82 -2.81
C ALA A 29 -7.81 -7.29 -2.78
N TRP A 30 -7.96 -7.99 -1.64
CA TRP A 30 -7.41 -9.32 -1.41
C TRP A 30 -8.50 -10.39 -1.27
N THR A 31 -9.71 -9.98 -0.93
CA THR A 31 -10.88 -10.84 -0.75
C THR A 31 -12.07 -10.27 -1.51
N ASN A 32 -13.05 -11.12 -1.84
CA ASN A 32 -14.25 -10.71 -2.61
C ASN A 32 -15.48 -10.46 -1.72
N ASP A 33 -15.30 -10.38 -0.40
CA ASP A 33 -16.38 -10.33 0.59
C ASP A 33 -16.65 -8.91 1.15
N GLY A 34 -16.00 -7.88 0.61
CA GLY A 34 -16.28 -6.48 0.95
C GLY A 34 -17.36 -5.84 0.07
N ASP A 35 -17.92 -4.71 0.53
CA ASP A 35 -18.78 -3.86 -0.31
C ASP A 35 -18.03 -3.39 -1.55
N PHE A 36 -16.75 -3.06 -1.41
CA PHE A 36 -15.83 -2.86 -2.51
C PHE A 36 -14.84 -4.01 -2.57
N SER A 37 -14.62 -4.55 -3.77
CA SER A 37 -13.65 -5.63 -4.04
C SER A 37 -12.88 -5.40 -5.33
N LEU A 38 -11.72 -6.07 -5.47
CA LEU A 38 -10.93 -6.09 -6.69
C LEU A 38 -11.10 -7.46 -7.37
N GLY A 39 -11.54 -7.47 -8.62
CA GLY A 39 -11.65 -8.69 -9.42
C GLY A 39 -11.47 -8.39 -10.91
N ASP A 40 -10.70 -9.21 -11.61
CA ASP A 40 -10.46 -9.12 -13.07
C ASP A 40 -9.98 -7.72 -13.53
N GLY A 41 -9.19 -7.04 -12.69
CA GLY A 41 -8.70 -5.69 -12.99
C GLY A 41 -9.71 -4.57 -12.75
N TRP A 42 -10.89 -4.88 -12.18
CA TRP A 42 -11.93 -3.91 -11.86
C TRP A 42 -12.10 -3.74 -10.35
N ILE A 43 -12.29 -2.51 -9.92
CA ILE A 43 -12.91 -2.21 -8.65
C ILE A 43 -14.41 -2.39 -8.82
N ASN A 44 -14.98 -3.29 -8.03
CA ASN A 44 -16.40 -3.59 -8.02
C ASN A 44 -17.03 -3.00 -6.75
N PHE A 45 -18.28 -2.55 -6.84
CA PHE A 45 -19.11 -2.19 -5.72
C PHE A 45 -20.34 -3.13 -5.70
N GLN A 46 -20.46 -3.93 -4.64
CA GLN A 46 -21.53 -4.94 -4.49
C GLN A 46 -21.68 -5.82 -5.75
N GLY A 47 -20.54 -6.28 -6.26
CA GLY A 47 -20.44 -7.11 -7.45
C GLY A 47 -20.60 -6.40 -8.80
N THR A 48 -20.86 -5.08 -8.81
CA THR A 48 -20.99 -4.29 -10.05
C THR A 48 -19.67 -3.58 -10.35
N PRO A 49 -19.08 -3.72 -11.56
CA PRO A 49 -17.87 -3.01 -11.96
C PRO A 49 -18.08 -1.49 -11.96
N VAL A 50 -17.17 -0.74 -11.32
CA VAL A 50 -17.27 0.72 -11.20
C VAL A 50 -16.04 1.46 -11.71
N LEU A 51 -14.82 0.85 -11.62
CA LEU A 51 -13.58 1.47 -12.11
C LEU A 51 -12.65 0.40 -12.67
N ASN A 52 -12.19 0.58 -13.91
CA ASN A 52 -11.17 -0.26 -14.53
C ASN A 52 -9.78 0.24 -14.13
N LEU A 53 -8.97 -0.59 -13.45
CA LEU A 53 -7.62 -0.22 -13.05
C LEU A 53 -6.69 0.06 -14.24
N ALA A 54 -6.96 -0.50 -15.41
CA ALA A 54 -6.18 -0.21 -16.61
C ALA A 54 -6.30 1.25 -17.08
N GLU A 55 -7.36 1.96 -16.66
CA GLU A 55 -7.58 3.38 -16.96
C GLU A 55 -6.94 4.31 -15.92
N ALA A 56 -6.51 3.75 -14.77
CA ALA A 56 -5.92 4.52 -13.68
C ALA A 56 -4.39 4.60 -13.81
N HIS A 57 -3.83 5.76 -13.42
CA HIS A 57 -2.38 5.90 -13.31
C HIS A 57 -1.78 5.18 -12.10
N LEU A 58 -2.56 4.99 -11.06
CA LEU A 58 -2.16 4.21 -9.90
C LEU A 58 -2.48 2.73 -10.12
N THR A 59 -1.48 1.88 -9.99
CA THR A 59 -1.62 0.43 -10.17
C THR A 59 -1.36 -0.35 -8.89
N GLY A 60 -1.77 -1.60 -8.89
CA GLY A 60 -1.55 -2.54 -7.80
C GLY A 60 -2.64 -2.55 -6.71
N PRO A 61 -2.72 -3.64 -5.93
CA PRO A 61 -3.81 -3.88 -4.97
C PRO A 61 -3.92 -2.79 -3.90
N HIS A 62 -2.81 -2.27 -3.36
CA HIS A 62 -2.83 -1.22 -2.35
C HIS A 62 -3.44 0.10 -2.87
N ASN A 63 -3.13 0.44 -4.13
CA ASN A 63 -3.73 1.63 -4.73
C ASN A 63 -5.22 1.39 -5.05
N ALA A 64 -5.60 0.16 -5.41
CA ALA A 64 -7.00 -0.20 -5.53
C ALA A 64 -7.75 -0.01 -4.20
N GLU A 65 -7.20 -0.45 -3.06
CA GLU A 65 -7.79 -0.20 -1.73
C GLU A 65 -7.92 1.30 -1.42
N ASN A 66 -6.89 2.10 -1.73
CA ASN A 66 -6.97 3.56 -1.55
C ASN A 66 -8.08 4.18 -2.42
N MET A 67 -8.24 3.73 -3.67
CA MET A 67 -9.31 4.18 -4.55
C MET A 67 -10.70 3.72 -4.06
N MET A 68 -10.83 2.47 -3.58
CA MET A 68 -12.05 1.98 -2.95
C MET A 68 -12.46 2.83 -1.75
N ALA A 69 -11.50 3.14 -0.87
CA ALA A 69 -11.75 3.99 0.29
C ALA A 69 -12.22 5.40 -0.13
N ALA A 70 -11.59 5.99 -1.16
CA ALA A 70 -12.00 7.28 -1.70
C ALA A 70 -13.43 7.23 -2.30
N LEU A 71 -13.75 6.17 -3.06
CA LEU A 71 -15.09 5.93 -3.61
C LEU A 71 -16.13 5.76 -2.49
N ALA A 72 -15.80 4.99 -1.44
CA ALA A 72 -16.68 4.77 -0.31
C ALA A 72 -17.00 6.07 0.44
N VAL A 73 -15.96 6.89 0.73
CA VAL A 73 -16.14 8.19 1.37
C VAL A 73 -16.94 9.14 0.49
N GLY A 74 -16.66 9.21 -0.80
CA GLY A 74 -17.40 10.05 -1.74
C GLY A 74 -18.88 9.67 -1.81
N ARG A 75 -19.19 8.36 -1.87
CA ARG A 75 -20.58 7.88 -1.80
C ARG A 75 -21.28 8.24 -0.51
N ALA A 76 -20.59 8.11 0.63
CA ALA A 76 -21.11 8.52 1.93
C ALA A 76 -21.43 10.04 1.96
N ARG A 77 -20.79 10.81 1.09
CA ARG A 77 -21.04 12.26 0.88
C ARG A 77 -22.04 12.55 -0.23
N GLY A 78 -22.64 11.54 -0.85
CA GLY A 78 -23.69 11.67 -1.88
C GLY A 78 -23.18 11.80 -3.32
N LEU A 79 -21.85 11.60 -3.56
CA LEU A 79 -21.31 11.64 -4.92
C LEU A 79 -21.62 10.35 -5.68
N SER A 80 -21.88 10.48 -6.97
CA SER A 80 -22.02 9.36 -7.90
C SER A 80 -20.67 8.81 -8.35
N PHE A 81 -20.62 7.56 -8.82
CA PHE A 81 -19.40 7.01 -9.41
C PHE A 81 -18.97 7.78 -10.66
N ALA A 82 -19.91 8.27 -11.46
CA ALA A 82 -19.61 9.07 -12.66
C ALA A 82 -18.84 10.36 -12.35
N GLU A 83 -19.08 10.94 -11.17
CA GLU A 83 -18.34 12.14 -10.72
C GLU A 83 -16.97 11.81 -10.15
N MET A 84 -16.79 10.61 -9.55
CA MET A 84 -15.59 10.24 -8.83
C MET A 84 -14.55 9.49 -9.68
N VAL A 85 -15.00 8.65 -10.62
CA VAL A 85 -14.10 7.78 -11.40
C VAL A 85 -13.12 8.58 -12.26
N PRO A 86 -13.54 9.60 -13.06
CA PRO A 86 -12.59 10.32 -13.88
C PRO A 86 -11.43 10.98 -13.11
N PRO A 87 -11.65 11.71 -12.00
CA PRO A 87 -10.54 12.28 -11.23
C PRO A 87 -9.68 11.21 -10.54
N LEU A 88 -10.23 10.06 -10.16
CA LEU A 88 -9.44 8.96 -9.61
C LEU A 88 -8.52 8.33 -10.66
N CYS A 89 -9.00 8.11 -11.87
CA CYS A 89 -8.19 7.62 -12.99
C CYS A 89 -7.08 8.62 -13.36
N ALA A 90 -7.37 9.91 -13.33
CA ALA A 90 -6.40 10.97 -13.63
C ALA A 90 -5.39 11.23 -12.50
N TYR A 91 -5.65 10.76 -11.29
CA TYR A 91 -4.77 10.99 -10.15
C TYR A 91 -3.42 10.29 -10.32
N ARG A 92 -2.34 11.00 -10.07
CA ARG A 92 -0.97 10.48 -10.15
C ARG A 92 -0.39 10.33 -8.75
N ALA A 93 0.47 9.32 -8.58
CA ALA A 93 1.21 9.12 -7.34
C ALA A 93 1.93 10.41 -6.94
N GLN A 94 1.96 10.68 -5.63
CA GLN A 94 2.82 11.74 -5.10
C GLN A 94 4.28 11.42 -5.39
N LEU A 95 5.09 12.47 -5.62
CA LEU A 95 6.53 12.36 -5.71
C LEU A 95 7.08 11.56 -4.51
N HIS A 96 8.11 10.77 -4.75
CA HIS A 96 8.81 9.97 -3.72
C HIS A 96 7.98 8.83 -3.10
N ARG A 97 6.91 8.38 -3.78
CA ARG A 97 6.11 7.22 -3.38
C ARG A 97 6.11 6.18 -4.49
N LEU A 98 7.00 5.18 -4.39
CA LEU A 98 7.30 4.19 -5.43
C LEU A 98 7.47 4.86 -6.82
N GLU A 99 8.07 6.03 -6.81
CA GLU A 99 8.25 6.86 -7.99
C GLU A 99 9.32 6.24 -8.90
N PHE A 100 8.90 5.82 -10.09
CA PHE A 100 9.86 5.39 -11.11
C PHE A 100 10.65 6.59 -11.62
N ILE A 101 11.97 6.56 -11.48
CA ILE A 101 12.86 7.65 -11.93
C ILE A 101 13.36 7.39 -13.33
N ARG A 102 14.04 6.25 -13.54
CA ARG A 102 14.60 5.85 -14.84
C ARG A 102 15.12 4.42 -14.82
N THR A 103 15.41 3.88 -15.99
CA THR A 103 16.18 2.65 -16.16
C THR A 103 17.58 2.97 -16.67
N ILE A 104 18.61 2.41 -16.04
CA ILE A 104 20.01 2.52 -16.47
C ILE A 104 20.61 1.11 -16.48
N GLY A 105 21.17 0.68 -17.62
CA GLY A 105 21.80 -0.64 -17.73
C GLY A 105 20.88 -1.82 -17.35
N GLY A 106 19.57 -1.70 -17.61
CA GLY A 106 18.57 -2.73 -17.25
C GLY A 106 18.12 -2.69 -15.79
N VAL A 107 18.64 -1.77 -14.98
CA VAL A 107 18.26 -1.56 -13.57
C VAL A 107 17.25 -0.42 -13.48
N ASP A 108 16.10 -0.69 -12.86
CA ASP A 108 15.07 0.30 -12.59
C ASP A 108 15.39 1.04 -11.28
N TYR A 109 15.44 2.36 -11.34
CA TYR A 109 15.63 3.23 -10.17
C TYR A 109 14.29 3.75 -9.71
N ILE A 110 13.94 3.43 -8.45
CA ILE A 110 12.65 3.78 -7.83
C ILE A 110 12.92 4.58 -6.56
N ASN A 111 12.27 5.73 -6.44
CA ASN A 111 12.34 6.58 -5.27
C ASN A 111 11.09 6.38 -4.39
N ASP A 112 11.31 5.85 -3.19
CA ASP A 112 10.25 5.67 -2.19
C ASP A 112 10.66 6.31 -0.84
N SER A 113 11.32 7.46 -0.89
CA SER A 113 11.75 8.16 0.33
C SER A 113 10.58 8.62 1.22
N LYS A 114 9.34 8.49 0.74
CA LYS A 114 8.11 8.68 1.49
C LYS A 114 7.75 7.46 2.37
N ALA A 115 8.36 6.30 2.16
CA ALA A 115 8.21 5.12 3.01
C ALA A 115 8.93 5.35 4.35
N THR A 116 8.24 5.91 5.32
CA THR A 116 8.79 6.31 6.63
C THR A 116 8.40 5.39 7.78
N ASN A 117 7.83 4.22 7.49
CA ASN A 117 7.46 3.18 8.45
C ASN A 117 7.62 1.78 7.83
N LEU A 118 7.52 0.73 8.66
CA LEU A 118 7.69 -0.65 8.23
C LEU A 118 6.60 -1.14 7.28
N ASP A 119 5.36 -0.73 7.48
CA ASP A 119 4.23 -1.10 6.62
C ASP A 119 4.45 -0.60 5.17
N ALA A 120 4.94 0.63 5.02
CA ALA A 120 5.28 1.16 3.70
C ALA A 120 6.44 0.39 3.05
N LEU A 121 7.49 0.04 3.81
CA LEU A 121 8.60 -0.77 3.32
C LEU A 121 8.13 -2.17 2.92
N GLU A 122 7.30 -2.82 3.73
CA GLU A 122 6.73 -4.12 3.42
C GLU A 122 5.97 -4.10 2.09
N LYS A 123 5.08 -3.13 1.92
CA LYS A 123 4.30 -2.95 0.69
C LYS A 123 5.19 -2.70 -0.53
N ALA A 124 6.24 -1.90 -0.37
CA ALA A 124 7.23 -1.66 -1.42
C ALA A 124 7.94 -2.95 -1.84
N LEU A 125 8.39 -3.76 -0.87
CA LEU A 125 9.04 -5.04 -1.13
C LEU A 125 8.08 -6.04 -1.80
N LEU A 126 6.83 -6.12 -1.33
CA LEU A 126 5.80 -7.00 -1.90
C LEU A 126 5.46 -6.63 -3.35
N SER A 127 5.43 -5.34 -3.67
CA SER A 127 5.09 -4.85 -5.01
C SER A 127 6.19 -5.13 -6.06
N ALA A 128 7.42 -5.38 -5.62
CA ALA A 128 8.54 -5.58 -6.51
C ALA A 128 8.48 -6.97 -7.18
N THR A 129 8.60 -6.97 -8.51
CA THR A 129 8.62 -8.19 -9.35
C THR A 129 10.04 -8.64 -9.72
N LYS A 130 11.05 -7.77 -9.53
CA LYS A 130 12.46 -8.02 -9.80
C LYS A 130 13.26 -8.06 -8.49
N PRO A 131 14.46 -8.68 -8.47
CA PRO A 131 15.37 -8.59 -7.33
C PRO A 131 15.72 -7.13 -7.01
N ILE A 132 15.83 -6.80 -5.71
CA ILE A 132 16.00 -5.45 -5.22
C ILE A 132 17.43 -5.23 -4.72
N VAL A 133 18.00 -4.07 -5.02
CA VAL A 133 19.06 -3.43 -4.23
C VAL A 133 18.37 -2.36 -3.38
N LEU A 134 18.31 -2.60 -2.07
CA LEU A 134 17.59 -1.71 -1.15
C LEU A 134 18.54 -0.67 -0.57
N ILE A 135 18.24 0.59 -0.79
CA ILE A 135 18.87 1.71 -0.07
C ILE A 135 17.88 2.16 1.00
N ALA A 136 18.23 1.92 2.27
CA ALA A 136 17.36 2.24 3.40
C ALA A 136 18.12 3.00 4.47
N GLY A 137 17.41 3.87 5.19
CA GLY A 137 18.05 4.64 6.23
C GLY A 137 17.17 5.74 6.80
N GLY A 138 17.77 6.54 7.68
CA GLY A 138 17.12 7.69 8.31
C GLY A 138 17.33 7.72 9.82
N LYS A 139 16.45 8.46 10.52
CA LYS A 139 16.45 8.55 11.98
C LYS A 139 15.85 7.28 12.58
N ASP A 140 16.44 6.80 13.67
CA ASP A 140 15.88 5.69 14.42
C ASP A 140 14.54 6.11 15.07
N LYS A 141 13.49 5.38 14.72
CA LYS A 141 12.14 5.54 15.27
C LYS A 141 11.73 4.35 16.15
N GLY A 142 12.70 3.49 16.52
CA GLY A 142 12.45 2.33 17.37
C GLY A 142 11.70 1.17 16.66
N PHE A 143 11.70 1.10 15.35
CA PHE A 143 11.03 0.03 14.63
C PHE A 143 11.73 -1.32 14.80
N ALA A 144 10.93 -2.40 14.90
CA ALA A 144 11.39 -3.77 14.99
C ALA A 144 11.54 -4.38 13.57
N PHE A 145 12.68 -4.16 12.93
CA PHE A 145 12.92 -4.59 11.53
C PHE A 145 12.99 -6.09 11.34
N HIS A 146 13.16 -6.87 12.42
CA HIS A 146 13.17 -8.32 12.35
C HIS A 146 11.85 -8.89 11.78
N SER A 147 10.72 -8.19 11.89
CA SER A 147 9.44 -8.61 11.30
C SER A 147 9.49 -8.75 9.77
N LEU A 148 10.37 -8.01 9.11
CA LEU A 148 10.53 -8.02 7.65
C LEU A 148 11.67 -8.93 7.16
N THR A 149 12.42 -9.59 8.06
CA THR A 149 13.61 -10.39 7.73
C THR A 149 13.35 -11.43 6.63
N THR A 150 12.23 -12.16 6.71
CA THR A 150 11.87 -13.17 5.71
C THR A 150 11.64 -12.55 4.34
N LEU A 151 10.92 -11.43 4.28
CA LEU A 151 10.61 -10.75 3.04
C LEU A 151 11.87 -10.10 2.42
N VAL A 152 12.72 -9.52 3.26
CA VAL A 152 14.01 -8.97 2.84
C VAL A 152 14.88 -10.06 2.22
N ARG A 153 15.01 -11.22 2.87
CA ARG A 153 15.75 -12.39 2.31
C ARG A 153 15.24 -12.82 0.94
N GLN A 154 13.94 -12.81 0.74
CA GLN A 154 13.34 -13.27 -0.52
C GLN A 154 13.51 -12.27 -1.66
N LYS A 155 13.48 -10.97 -1.37
CA LYS A 155 13.37 -9.92 -2.39
C LYS A 155 14.66 -9.12 -2.57
N VAL A 156 15.45 -8.92 -1.51
CA VAL A 156 16.61 -8.02 -1.49
C VAL A 156 17.90 -8.82 -1.68
N ARG A 157 18.67 -8.47 -2.70
CA ARG A 157 20.00 -9.05 -2.93
C ARG A 157 21.13 -8.30 -2.23
N HIS A 158 21.01 -6.98 -2.19
CA HIS A 158 21.99 -6.12 -1.50
C HIS A 158 21.26 -5.01 -0.78
N HIS A 159 21.76 -4.67 0.42
CA HIS A 159 21.28 -3.51 1.15
C HIS A 159 22.41 -2.53 1.41
N LEU A 160 22.10 -1.26 1.23
CA LEU A 160 22.93 -0.12 1.56
C LEU A 160 22.20 0.66 2.65
N LEU A 161 22.75 0.59 3.87
CA LEU A 161 22.16 1.26 5.03
C LEU A 161 22.85 2.59 5.27
N ILE A 162 22.07 3.65 5.48
CA ILE A 162 22.57 5.02 5.70
C ILE A 162 21.90 5.68 6.91
N GLY A 163 22.61 6.61 7.55
CA GLY A 163 22.09 7.37 8.71
C GLY A 163 22.15 6.59 10.02
N ASP A 164 21.43 7.09 11.03
CA ASP A 164 21.52 6.65 12.44
C ASP A 164 21.14 5.18 12.65
N ILE A 165 20.33 4.63 11.76
CA ILE A 165 19.84 3.26 11.86
C ILE A 165 20.79 2.22 11.26
N ALA A 166 21.87 2.64 10.59
CA ALA A 166 22.74 1.74 9.84
C ALA A 166 23.36 0.65 10.71
N GLU A 167 23.90 1.01 11.87
CA GLU A 167 24.56 0.06 12.79
C GLU A 167 23.55 -0.95 13.39
N ARG A 168 22.39 -0.48 13.80
CA ARG A 168 21.36 -1.31 14.44
C ARG A 168 20.72 -2.29 13.45
N HIS A 169 20.45 -1.85 12.24
CA HIS A 169 19.81 -2.74 11.22
C HIS A 169 20.83 -3.62 10.51
N ALA A 170 22.09 -3.23 10.48
CA ALA A 170 23.14 -4.11 10.00
C ALA A 170 23.12 -5.43 10.79
N GLN A 171 22.95 -5.40 12.11
CA GLN A 171 22.86 -6.62 12.93
C GLN A 171 21.62 -7.44 12.62
N ASP A 172 20.45 -6.83 12.57
CA ASP A 172 19.17 -7.53 12.29
C ASP A 172 19.14 -8.18 10.89
N TRP A 173 19.84 -7.58 9.91
CA TRP A 173 19.79 -8.04 8.51
C TRP A 173 21.05 -8.76 8.03
N ILE A 174 22.22 -8.57 8.66
CA ILE A 174 23.43 -9.36 8.40
C ILE A 174 23.22 -10.80 8.84
N GLU A 175 22.61 -11.05 9.99
CA GLU A 175 22.21 -12.38 10.41
C GLU A 175 21.20 -13.00 9.42
N ALA A 176 20.38 -12.18 8.79
CA ALA A 176 19.48 -12.60 7.73
C ALA A 176 20.21 -13.03 6.45
N ALA A 177 21.31 -12.39 6.08
CA ALA A 177 22.08 -12.69 4.87
C ALA A 177 23.09 -13.83 5.04
N ALA A 178 23.55 -14.09 6.27
CA ALA A 178 24.60 -15.09 6.56
C ALA A 178 24.12 -16.54 6.58
N CYS A 179 22.83 -16.81 6.44
CA CYS A 179 22.22 -18.15 6.47
C CYS A 179 21.72 -18.64 5.10
N GLY A 180 22.25 -18.13 3.99
CA GLY A 180 21.91 -18.52 2.61
C GLY A 180 23.09 -19.09 1.84
#